data_374dafaf6b8e327e5d1167d0af2fe04b
#
_entry.id   374dafaf6b8e327e5d1167d0af2fe04b
#
_cell.length_a   1.000
_cell.length_b   1.000
_cell.length_c   1.000
_cell.angle_alpha   90.00
_cell.angle_beta   90.00
_cell.angle_gamma   90.00
#
_symmetry.space_group_name_H-M   'P 1'
#
loop_
_entity.id
_entity.type
_entity.pdbx_description
1 polymer ?
#
loop_
_entity_poly.entity_id
_entity_poly.type
_entity_poly.pdbx_seq_one_letter_code
_entity_poly.pdbx_strand_id
1 'polypeptide(L)'
;MATERNGKTPLEGPPVESPGDSSAVSDPETKLKDDLDPAVSASKGVEVNDDGTVNERALLRRIDWRLLPAVGVLYLLSFLDRSNVGNARIEGLADDTGMTGNQYLTGLTLYFIGYVLFEIPCNIILKRTTPRFWLPFLTAVWGVVSTLTGVVQNLSGFFANRFFLGIAESGLFPGVVYYFSMWYKRRERQFRISLFFGAAALAGSFGGILAYGIGDMAGIVWKNGWRWIFILEGIATVVVSVAAFWFIYNYPDTAGFLSNKEREFIRIRLASDSDATRDERFTWGNVSRALRDPKCWLYGLSFHATSLPLYTFSLFLPTIIKDLGYSSANAQLMTIPPYAFAFLTTTGVAVVSERVGHRAIPIIASSLFAIIGYIILLANTDQSARPGVSYLGTFFAAGGIYPATALALSWPAINVSGQTKRAVANAMQISIGDLGAVIGTQLYRTDTAPRYVLGHSFALGFLVAEIVVSSLLYFMLKRENERREAIAAEVKEVGDLPDWGGDDDPRWRFEF
;
A
#
# COMPACT_ATOMS: atom_id res chain seq x y z
N MET A 1 24.52 81.08 -18.60
CA MET A 1 23.31 81.43 -17.80
C MET A 1 23.15 80.33 -16.79
N ALA A 2 23.73 80.57 -15.63
CA ALA A 2 23.10 81.04 -14.39
C ALA A 2 22.30 79.93 -13.71
N THR A 3 22.92 79.38 -12.66
CA THR A 3 22.55 79.41 -11.25
C THR A 3 21.42 78.46 -10.88
N GLU A 4 21.48 77.63 -9.88
CA GLU A 4 21.73 77.93 -8.48
C GLU A 4 22.06 76.68 -7.66
N ARG A 5 22.93 76.87 -6.70
CA ARG A 5 23.19 75.96 -5.55
C ARG A 5 21.98 76.00 -4.60
N ASN A 6 21.62 74.85 -4.06
CA ASN A 6 21.03 74.85 -2.71
C ASN A 6 21.53 73.62 -1.93
N GLY A 7 22.26 73.90 -0.87
CA GLY A 7 22.74 72.96 0.09
C GLY A 7 21.62 72.46 0.99
N LYS A 8 21.69 71.20 1.35
CA LYS A 8 20.96 70.63 2.48
C LYS A 8 21.94 69.96 3.43
N THR A 9 21.95 70.47 4.63
CA THR A 9 22.57 70.01 5.86
C THR A 9 22.30 68.51 6.12
N PRO A 10 23.29 67.79 6.69
CA PRO A 10 23.07 66.43 7.14
C PRO A 10 22.19 66.43 8.41
N LEU A 11 21.10 65.66 8.38
CA LEU A 11 20.31 65.31 9.58
C LEU A 11 21.09 64.26 10.36
N GLU A 12 21.45 64.56 11.58
CA GLU A 12 21.92 63.62 12.61
C GLU A 12 20.88 62.53 12.83
N GLY A 13 21.28 61.27 12.64
CA GLY A 13 20.51 60.10 13.05
C GLY A 13 20.58 59.89 14.55
N PRO A 14 19.55 59.28 15.19
CA PRO A 14 19.55 58.99 16.62
C PRO A 14 20.68 57.96 16.97
N PRO A 15 21.13 57.98 18.24
CA PRO A 15 22.29 57.19 18.66
C PRO A 15 21.99 55.67 18.53
N VAL A 16 23.02 54.95 18.02
CA VAL A 16 23.05 53.51 17.99
C VAL A 16 23.22 52.99 19.39
N GLU A 17 22.16 52.41 19.97
CA GLU A 17 22.27 51.60 21.17
C GLU A 17 23.02 50.31 20.85
N SER A 18 24.02 50.01 21.66
CA SER A 18 24.81 48.79 21.65
C SER A 18 23.89 47.55 21.85
N PRO A 19 24.12 46.42 21.16
CA PRO A 19 23.37 45.21 21.40
C PRO A 19 23.79 44.56 22.72
N GLY A 20 23.06 44.83 23.76
CA GLY A 20 23.08 44.06 24.98
C GLY A 20 21.97 43.02 24.94
N ASP A 21 22.31 41.84 25.39
CA ASP A 21 21.47 40.68 25.64
C ASP A 21 21.02 39.84 24.42
N SER A 22 21.79 38.78 24.23
CA SER A 22 21.38 37.57 23.59
C SER A 22 20.19 36.94 24.35
N SER A 23 18.96 37.34 23.98
CA SER A 23 17.80 36.52 24.29
C SER A 23 17.94 35.23 23.49
N ALA A 24 18.34 34.17 24.18
CA ALA A 24 18.33 32.81 23.65
C ALA A 24 16.96 32.56 23.02
N VAL A 25 16.95 32.33 21.71
CA VAL A 25 15.80 31.78 21.00
C VAL A 25 15.58 30.41 21.64
N SER A 26 14.66 30.34 22.58
CA SER A 26 14.27 29.08 23.20
C SER A 26 13.72 28.16 22.10
N ASP A 27 14.34 27.00 21.99
CA ASP A 27 13.93 25.90 21.13
C ASP A 27 12.40 25.72 21.24
N PRO A 28 11.66 25.60 20.11
CA PRO A 28 10.22 25.36 20.14
C PRO A 28 9.80 24.19 21.03
N GLU A 29 10.68 23.17 21.22
CA GLU A 29 10.47 22.09 22.17
C GLU A 29 10.52 22.55 23.63
N THR A 30 11.31 23.56 23.95
CA THR A 30 11.43 24.11 25.32
C THR A 30 10.20 24.92 25.74
N LYS A 31 9.57 25.65 24.81
CA LYS A 31 8.32 26.37 25.06
C LYS A 31 7.12 25.44 25.30
N LEU A 32 7.13 24.22 24.72
CA LEU A 32 6.08 23.23 24.97
C LEU A 32 6.16 22.63 26.39
N LYS A 33 7.33 22.72 27.04
CA LYS A 33 7.56 22.14 28.38
C LYS A 33 6.88 22.91 29.51
N ASP A 34 6.78 24.21 29.38
CA ASP A 34 6.39 25.08 30.51
C ASP A 34 4.87 25.26 30.70
N ASP A 35 4.04 24.81 29.72
CA ASP A 35 2.60 25.08 29.72
C ASP A 35 1.69 23.89 30.08
N LEU A 36 2.22 22.78 30.61
CA LEU A 36 1.41 21.60 30.94
C LEU A 36 0.77 21.71 32.33
N ASP A 37 -0.52 22.08 32.36
CA ASP A 37 -1.35 21.87 33.54
C ASP A 37 -1.68 20.38 33.71
N PRO A 38 -1.20 19.72 34.78
CA PRO A 38 -1.41 18.26 34.99
C PRO A 38 -2.89 17.86 35.04
N ALA A 39 -3.77 18.76 35.48
CA ALA A 39 -5.20 18.49 35.58
C ALA A 39 -5.88 18.43 34.20
N VAL A 40 -5.41 19.19 33.20
CA VAL A 40 -5.92 19.17 31.82
C VAL A 40 -5.40 17.96 31.06
N SER A 41 -4.20 17.49 31.41
CA SER A 41 -3.60 16.26 30.84
C SER A 41 -4.38 15.02 31.24
N ALA A 42 -4.77 14.89 32.49
CA ALA A 42 -5.51 13.72 33.01
C ALA A 42 -6.93 13.57 32.41
N SER A 43 -7.60 14.70 32.11
CA SER A 43 -8.98 14.69 31.60
C SER A 43 -9.12 14.22 30.14
N LYS A 44 -8.04 14.17 29.36
CA LYS A 44 -8.03 13.76 27.93
C LYS A 44 -7.13 12.56 27.59
N GLY A 45 -6.60 11.88 28.60
CA GLY A 45 -5.74 10.71 28.40
C GLY A 45 -4.41 11.04 27.68
N VAL A 46 -3.90 12.28 27.87
CA VAL A 46 -2.58 12.67 27.38
C VAL A 46 -1.53 11.95 28.20
N GLU A 47 -0.76 11.08 27.55
CA GLU A 47 0.37 10.42 28.18
C GLU A 47 1.58 11.36 28.12
N VAL A 48 2.04 11.82 29.26
CA VAL A 48 3.22 12.69 29.42
C VAL A 48 4.33 11.93 30.16
N ASN A 49 5.55 12.25 29.79
CA ASN A 49 6.73 11.80 30.55
C ASN A 49 6.82 12.55 31.88
N ASP A 50 7.70 12.08 32.79
CA ASP A 50 7.93 12.69 34.12
C ASP A 50 8.36 14.16 34.03
N ASP A 51 8.93 14.58 32.87
CA ASP A 51 9.34 15.98 32.60
C ASP A 51 8.24 16.85 31.96
N GLY A 52 7.00 16.36 31.87
CA GLY A 52 5.87 17.11 31.29
C GLY A 52 5.82 17.10 29.75
N THR A 53 6.73 16.41 29.06
CA THR A 53 6.72 16.27 27.57
C THR A 53 5.73 15.20 27.12
N VAL A 54 5.20 15.34 25.87
CA VAL A 54 4.33 14.32 25.28
C VAL A 54 5.10 13.03 25.05
N ASN A 55 4.57 11.91 25.55
CA ASN A 55 5.17 10.59 25.29
C ASN A 55 4.89 10.15 23.83
N GLU A 56 5.89 10.34 22.97
CA GLU A 56 5.79 10.06 21.54
C GLU A 56 5.42 8.59 21.25
N ARG A 57 6.02 7.63 21.96
CA ARG A 57 5.77 6.20 21.73
C ARG A 57 4.33 5.80 22.09
N ALA A 58 3.83 6.33 23.19
CA ALA A 58 2.47 6.09 23.64
C ALA A 58 1.45 6.73 22.71
N LEU A 59 1.72 7.98 22.27
CA LEU A 59 0.91 8.69 21.29
C LEU A 59 0.83 7.94 19.96
N LEU A 60 1.97 7.51 19.41
CA LEU A 60 2.01 6.72 18.17
C LEU A 60 1.24 5.43 18.30
N ARG A 61 1.42 4.68 19.41
CA ARG A 61 0.67 3.44 19.65
C ARG A 61 -0.84 3.69 19.68
N ARG A 62 -1.29 4.80 20.28
CA ARG A 62 -2.71 5.18 20.31
C ARG A 62 -3.24 5.55 18.92
N ILE A 63 -2.43 6.22 18.09
CA ILE A 63 -2.75 6.50 16.71
C ILE A 63 -2.85 5.19 15.92
N ASP A 64 -1.86 4.30 16.04
CA ASP A 64 -1.83 3.01 15.37
C ASP A 64 -3.08 2.17 15.66
N TRP A 65 -3.47 2.05 16.94
CA TRP A 65 -4.65 1.30 17.34
C TRP A 65 -5.99 1.86 16.80
N ARG A 66 -6.01 3.13 16.40
CA ARG A 66 -7.22 3.76 15.84
C ARG A 66 -7.25 3.76 14.31
N LEU A 67 -6.10 3.94 13.68
CA LEU A 67 -6.01 4.05 12.23
C LEU A 67 -5.85 2.69 11.55
N LEU A 68 -4.88 1.88 11.99
CA LEU A 68 -4.53 0.64 11.30
C LEU A 68 -5.66 -0.39 11.24
N PRO A 69 -6.41 -0.68 12.33
CA PRO A 69 -7.52 -1.61 12.23
C PRO A 69 -8.62 -1.14 11.29
N ALA A 70 -8.95 0.16 11.31
CA ALA A 70 -10.00 0.72 10.47
C ALA A 70 -9.68 0.55 8.98
N VAL A 71 -8.50 1.02 8.55
CA VAL A 71 -8.10 0.87 7.13
C VAL A 71 -7.75 -0.57 6.78
N GLY A 72 -7.20 -1.34 7.73
CA GLY A 72 -6.87 -2.76 7.55
C GLY A 72 -8.10 -3.60 7.24
N VAL A 73 -9.24 -3.36 7.93
CA VAL A 73 -10.51 -4.04 7.64
C VAL A 73 -11.02 -3.67 6.24
N LEU A 74 -10.93 -2.39 5.82
CA LEU A 74 -11.34 -2.00 4.47
C LEU A 74 -10.49 -2.72 3.41
N TYR A 75 -9.19 -2.84 3.62
CA TYR A 75 -8.30 -3.52 2.67
C TYR A 75 -8.50 -5.03 2.67
N LEU A 76 -8.76 -5.62 3.86
CA LEU A 76 -9.13 -7.02 3.98
C LEU A 76 -10.37 -7.32 3.13
N LEU A 77 -11.41 -6.52 3.25
CA LEU A 77 -12.64 -6.67 2.46
C LEU A 77 -12.38 -6.49 0.96
N SER A 78 -11.60 -5.48 0.56
CA SER A 78 -11.26 -5.27 -0.86
C SER A 78 -10.52 -6.47 -1.44
N PHE A 79 -9.52 -7.00 -0.72
CA PHE A 79 -8.77 -8.16 -1.21
C PHE A 79 -9.59 -9.45 -1.19
N LEU A 80 -10.51 -9.58 -0.24
CA LEU A 80 -11.48 -10.66 -0.16
C LEU A 80 -12.41 -10.65 -1.39
N ASP A 81 -13.09 -9.53 -1.66
CA ASP A 81 -13.98 -9.36 -2.82
C ASP A 81 -13.27 -9.66 -4.15
N ARG A 82 -12.00 -9.25 -4.24
CA ARG A 82 -11.16 -9.51 -5.41
C ARG A 82 -10.82 -10.99 -5.59
N SER A 83 -10.46 -11.68 -4.52
CA SER A 83 -10.04 -13.09 -4.56
C SER A 83 -11.21 -14.07 -4.63
N ASN A 84 -12.40 -13.69 -4.21
CA ASN A 84 -13.60 -14.53 -4.18
C ASN A 84 -14.02 -15.06 -5.54
N VAL A 85 -13.64 -14.39 -6.61
CA VAL A 85 -13.91 -14.91 -7.95
C VAL A 85 -13.20 -16.25 -8.20
N GLY A 86 -12.05 -16.49 -7.56
CA GLY A 86 -11.36 -17.78 -7.57
C GLY A 86 -12.15 -18.86 -6.84
N ASN A 87 -12.71 -18.54 -5.66
CA ASN A 87 -13.58 -19.44 -4.90
C ASN A 87 -14.89 -19.72 -5.67
N ALA A 88 -15.51 -18.68 -6.23
CA ALA A 88 -16.73 -18.80 -7.02
C ALA A 88 -16.53 -19.66 -8.29
N ARG A 89 -15.34 -19.64 -8.90
CA ARG A 89 -15.03 -20.47 -10.05
C ARG A 89 -15.15 -21.96 -9.73
N ILE A 90 -14.61 -22.41 -8.61
CA ILE A 90 -14.65 -23.82 -8.21
C ILE A 90 -16.04 -24.26 -7.72
N GLU A 91 -16.92 -23.30 -7.40
CA GLU A 91 -18.33 -23.50 -7.04
C GLU A 91 -19.29 -23.39 -8.24
N GLY A 92 -18.78 -23.34 -9.47
CA GLY A 92 -19.58 -23.43 -10.70
C GLY A 92 -20.00 -22.09 -11.30
N LEU A 93 -19.35 -20.97 -10.97
CA LEU A 93 -19.64 -19.66 -11.59
C LEU A 93 -19.59 -19.72 -13.12
N ALA A 94 -18.57 -20.36 -13.69
CA ALA A 94 -18.39 -20.40 -15.13
C ALA A 94 -19.48 -21.22 -15.83
N ASP A 95 -19.87 -22.35 -15.25
CA ASP A 95 -20.91 -23.24 -15.78
C ASP A 95 -22.30 -22.59 -15.72
N ASP A 96 -22.61 -21.93 -14.60
CA ASP A 96 -23.91 -21.27 -14.34
C ASP A 96 -24.15 -20.04 -15.25
N THR A 97 -23.09 -19.39 -15.67
CA THR A 97 -23.13 -18.20 -16.56
C THR A 97 -22.81 -18.51 -18.01
N GLY A 98 -22.53 -19.79 -18.32
CA GLY A 98 -22.22 -20.27 -19.68
C GLY A 98 -20.88 -19.74 -20.22
N MET A 99 -19.91 -19.42 -19.34
CA MET A 99 -18.61 -18.89 -19.73
C MET A 99 -17.61 -20.01 -20.06
N THR A 100 -16.84 -19.77 -21.11
CA THR A 100 -15.63 -20.57 -21.37
C THR A 100 -14.49 -20.14 -20.43
N GLY A 101 -13.50 -21.02 -20.25
CA GLY A 101 -12.31 -20.69 -19.43
C GLY A 101 -11.63 -19.38 -19.86
N ASN A 102 -11.49 -19.13 -21.17
CA ASN A 102 -10.88 -17.91 -21.68
C ASN A 102 -11.73 -16.65 -21.40
N GLN A 103 -13.05 -16.75 -21.48
CA GLN A 103 -13.95 -15.66 -21.15
C GLN A 103 -13.87 -15.32 -19.65
N TYR A 104 -13.76 -16.33 -18.79
CA TYR A 104 -13.51 -16.10 -17.36
C TYR A 104 -12.20 -15.30 -17.14
N LEU A 105 -11.10 -15.69 -17.79
CA LEU A 105 -9.83 -14.97 -17.71
C LEU A 105 -9.94 -13.53 -18.21
N THR A 106 -10.70 -13.30 -19.30
CA THR A 106 -11.00 -11.95 -19.79
C THR A 106 -11.72 -11.11 -18.76
N GLY A 107 -12.69 -11.68 -18.04
CA GLY A 107 -13.36 -10.98 -16.93
C GLY A 107 -12.40 -10.56 -15.80
N LEU A 108 -11.43 -11.41 -15.47
CA LEU A 108 -10.38 -11.05 -14.52
C LEU A 108 -9.50 -9.89 -15.02
N THR A 109 -9.16 -9.90 -16.30
CA THR A 109 -8.41 -8.82 -16.96
C THR A 109 -9.18 -7.49 -16.92
N LEU A 110 -10.48 -7.50 -17.21
CA LEU A 110 -11.32 -6.29 -17.23
C LEU A 110 -11.36 -5.60 -15.86
N TYR A 111 -11.29 -6.34 -14.77
CA TYR A 111 -11.16 -5.77 -13.43
C TYR A 111 -9.90 -4.89 -13.32
N PHE A 112 -8.73 -5.42 -13.70
CA PHE A 112 -7.47 -4.67 -13.61
C PHE A 112 -7.43 -3.49 -14.58
N ILE A 113 -8.03 -3.61 -15.77
CA ILE A 113 -8.17 -2.49 -16.71
C ILE A 113 -8.99 -1.36 -16.08
N GLY A 114 -10.14 -1.66 -15.48
CA GLY A 114 -10.95 -0.70 -14.75
C GLY A 114 -10.18 -0.04 -13.61
N TYR A 115 -9.43 -0.83 -12.86
CA TYR A 115 -8.60 -0.37 -11.73
C TYR A 115 -7.53 0.63 -12.20
N VAL A 116 -6.70 0.27 -13.17
CA VAL A 116 -5.60 1.13 -13.68
C VAL A 116 -6.11 2.43 -14.28
N LEU A 117 -7.19 2.38 -15.06
CA LEU A 117 -7.74 3.57 -15.71
C LEU A 117 -8.28 4.61 -14.71
N PHE A 118 -8.84 4.17 -13.59
CA PHE A 118 -9.50 5.05 -12.64
C PHE A 118 -8.69 5.32 -11.37
N GLU A 119 -7.54 4.70 -11.19
CA GLU A 119 -6.67 4.92 -10.03
C GLU A 119 -6.28 6.40 -9.88
N ILE A 120 -5.77 7.03 -10.94
CA ILE A 120 -5.37 8.44 -10.92
C ILE A 120 -6.57 9.37 -10.68
N PRO A 121 -7.70 9.26 -11.40
CA PRO A 121 -8.90 10.03 -11.11
C PRO A 121 -9.39 9.92 -9.66
N CYS A 122 -9.44 8.71 -9.11
CA CYS A 122 -9.87 8.48 -7.73
C CYS A 122 -8.95 9.17 -6.70
N ASN A 123 -7.64 9.14 -6.92
CA ASN A 123 -6.68 9.82 -6.07
C ASN A 123 -6.76 11.36 -6.15
N ILE A 124 -7.07 11.90 -7.32
CA ILE A 124 -7.33 13.34 -7.47
C ILE A 124 -8.57 13.75 -6.69
N ILE A 125 -9.63 12.94 -6.72
CA ILE A 125 -10.86 13.20 -5.95
C ILE A 125 -10.57 13.12 -4.45
N LEU A 126 -9.77 12.16 -3.98
CA LEU A 126 -9.37 12.06 -2.58
C LEU A 126 -8.69 13.34 -2.08
N LYS A 127 -7.80 13.94 -2.89
CA LYS A 127 -7.13 15.21 -2.54
C LYS A 127 -8.09 16.40 -2.44
N ARG A 128 -9.21 16.37 -3.17
CA ARG A 128 -10.26 17.42 -3.16
C ARG A 128 -11.33 17.19 -2.10
N THR A 129 -11.42 15.99 -1.58
CA THR A 129 -12.35 15.57 -0.53
C THR A 129 -11.59 15.28 0.76
N THR A 130 -12.15 14.46 1.63
CA THR A 130 -11.49 14.05 2.87
C THR A 130 -11.44 12.53 2.97
N PRO A 131 -10.38 11.96 3.58
CA PRO A 131 -10.27 10.50 3.77
C PRO A 131 -11.47 9.90 4.50
N ARG A 132 -12.02 10.60 5.50
CA ARG A 132 -13.19 10.17 6.27
C ARG A 132 -14.44 9.98 5.40
N PHE A 133 -14.59 10.76 4.35
CA PHE A 133 -15.72 10.64 3.42
C PHE A 133 -15.39 9.69 2.28
N TRP A 134 -14.24 9.91 1.62
CA TRP A 134 -13.92 9.27 0.34
C TRP A 134 -13.66 7.77 0.47
N LEU A 135 -12.89 7.34 1.48
CA LEU A 135 -12.58 5.92 1.65
C LEU A 135 -13.83 5.08 1.96
N PRO A 136 -14.69 5.46 2.94
CA PRO A 136 -15.95 4.73 3.14
C PRO A 136 -16.89 4.81 1.95
N PHE A 137 -16.97 5.95 1.24
CA PHE A 137 -17.79 6.07 0.04
C PHE A 137 -17.39 5.08 -1.04
N LEU A 138 -16.09 4.99 -1.37
CA LEU A 138 -15.57 3.99 -2.30
C LEU A 138 -15.92 2.58 -1.82
N THR A 139 -15.72 2.30 -0.52
CA THR A 139 -16.06 1.01 0.08
C THR A 139 -17.54 0.66 -0.12
N ALA A 140 -18.44 1.61 0.08
CA ALA A 140 -19.87 1.40 -0.17
C ALA A 140 -20.15 1.07 -1.63
N VAL A 141 -19.55 1.82 -2.56
CA VAL A 141 -19.76 1.62 -4.00
C VAL A 141 -19.28 0.23 -4.43
N TRP A 142 -18.05 -0.18 -4.06
CA TRP A 142 -17.60 -1.52 -4.44
C TRP A 142 -18.38 -2.63 -3.74
N GLY A 143 -18.81 -2.44 -2.47
CA GLY A 143 -19.66 -3.41 -1.77
C GLY A 143 -20.98 -3.64 -2.49
N VAL A 144 -21.60 -2.58 -3.01
CA VAL A 144 -22.80 -2.69 -3.87
C VAL A 144 -22.48 -3.44 -5.16
N VAL A 145 -21.39 -3.11 -5.85
CA VAL A 145 -20.99 -3.77 -7.10
C VAL A 145 -20.65 -5.24 -6.84
N SER A 146 -19.96 -5.55 -5.72
CA SER A 146 -19.68 -6.93 -5.30
C SER A 146 -20.98 -7.70 -5.05
N THR A 147 -21.96 -7.13 -4.32
CA THR A 147 -23.27 -7.74 -4.12
C THR A 147 -23.97 -8.04 -5.45
N LEU A 148 -23.90 -7.11 -6.41
CA LEU A 148 -24.48 -7.29 -7.75
C LEU A 148 -23.81 -8.42 -8.54
N THR A 149 -22.56 -8.80 -8.23
CA THR A 149 -21.93 -9.99 -8.83
C THR A 149 -22.75 -11.24 -8.58
N GLY A 150 -23.33 -11.39 -7.39
CA GLY A 150 -24.14 -12.56 -7.03
C GLY A 150 -25.43 -12.73 -7.83
N VAL A 151 -25.93 -11.69 -8.50
CA VAL A 151 -27.14 -11.73 -9.35
C VAL A 151 -26.84 -11.75 -10.86
N VAL A 152 -25.56 -11.81 -11.25
CA VAL A 152 -25.15 -11.93 -12.65
C VAL A 152 -25.67 -13.23 -13.26
N GLN A 153 -26.22 -13.14 -14.49
CA GLN A 153 -26.83 -14.29 -15.17
C GLN A 153 -26.11 -14.67 -16.48
N ASN A 154 -25.24 -13.79 -17.01
CA ASN A 154 -24.64 -13.98 -18.31
C ASN A 154 -23.24 -13.34 -18.40
N LEU A 155 -22.52 -13.65 -19.46
CA LEU A 155 -21.18 -13.16 -19.74
C LEU A 155 -21.07 -11.63 -19.73
N SER A 156 -21.98 -10.94 -20.39
CA SER A 156 -21.94 -9.47 -20.49
C SER A 156 -22.10 -8.80 -19.13
N GLY A 157 -23.00 -9.34 -18.29
CA GLY A 157 -23.17 -8.88 -16.91
C GLY A 157 -21.93 -9.11 -16.07
N PHE A 158 -21.26 -10.26 -16.24
CA PHE A 158 -20.00 -10.56 -15.55
C PHE A 158 -18.89 -9.58 -15.96
N PHE A 159 -18.72 -9.33 -17.26
CA PHE A 159 -17.72 -8.38 -17.76
C PHE A 159 -17.95 -6.95 -17.27
N ALA A 160 -19.18 -6.46 -17.37
CA ALA A 160 -19.53 -5.13 -16.87
C ALA A 160 -19.26 -5.04 -15.36
N ASN A 161 -19.73 -6.02 -14.60
CA ASN A 161 -19.53 -6.05 -13.16
C ASN A 161 -18.05 -6.04 -12.79
N ARG A 162 -17.20 -6.86 -13.41
CA ARG A 162 -15.76 -6.90 -13.17
C ARG A 162 -15.08 -5.54 -13.45
N PHE A 163 -15.45 -4.90 -14.56
CA PHE A 163 -14.92 -3.59 -14.92
C PHE A 163 -15.29 -2.51 -13.89
N PHE A 164 -16.58 -2.42 -13.51
CA PHE A 164 -17.05 -1.46 -12.51
C PHE A 164 -16.50 -1.75 -11.10
N LEU A 165 -16.29 -3.01 -10.75
CA LEU A 165 -15.63 -3.38 -9.48
C LEU A 165 -14.20 -2.85 -9.45
N GLY A 166 -13.44 -3.02 -10.53
CA GLY A 166 -12.09 -2.46 -10.66
C GLY A 166 -12.07 -0.95 -10.48
N ILE A 167 -13.02 -0.22 -11.12
CA ILE A 167 -13.17 1.23 -10.94
C ILE A 167 -13.40 1.59 -9.48
N ALA A 168 -14.34 0.91 -8.83
CA ALA A 168 -14.76 1.24 -7.47
C ALA A 168 -13.65 0.97 -6.42
N GLU A 169 -12.79 -0.03 -6.64
CA GLU A 169 -11.69 -0.37 -5.74
C GLU A 169 -10.41 0.44 -5.97
N SER A 170 -10.24 1.08 -7.14
CA SER A 170 -8.97 1.68 -7.59
C SER A 170 -8.40 2.77 -6.68
N GLY A 171 -9.23 3.44 -5.89
CA GLY A 171 -8.81 4.55 -5.03
C GLY A 171 -8.40 4.14 -3.60
N LEU A 172 -8.60 2.89 -3.19
CA LEU A 172 -8.40 2.51 -1.79
C LEU A 172 -6.92 2.44 -1.43
N PHE A 173 -6.14 1.59 -2.09
CA PHE A 173 -4.74 1.34 -1.70
C PHE A 173 -3.90 2.61 -1.79
N PRO A 174 -3.82 3.32 -2.93
CA PRO A 174 -3.05 4.56 -3.01
C PRO A 174 -3.61 5.65 -2.09
N GLY A 175 -4.91 5.65 -1.85
CA GLY A 175 -5.57 6.55 -0.90
C GLY A 175 -5.11 6.33 0.54
N VAL A 176 -4.97 5.09 0.97
CA VAL A 176 -4.47 4.75 2.32
C VAL A 176 -2.97 5.07 2.45
N VAL A 177 -2.16 4.82 1.41
CA VAL A 177 -0.73 5.20 1.42
C VAL A 177 -0.59 6.73 1.56
N TYR A 178 -1.42 7.51 0.83
CA TYR A 178 -1.49 8.96 1.00
C TYR A 178 -1.95 9.34 2.42
N TYR A 179 -2.99 8.68 2.94
CA TYR A 179 -3.51 8.91 4.29
C TYR A 179 -2.44 8.70 5.36
N PHE A 180 -1.65 7.62 5.28
CA PHE A 180 -0.54 7.39 6.21
C PHE A 180 0.53 8.48 6.12
N SER A 181 0.75 9.09 4.97
CA SER A 181 1.72 10.19 4.83
C SER A 181 1.34 11.45 5.61
N MET A 182 0.07 11.60 5.98
CA MET A 182 -0.44 12.72 6.76
C MET A 182 -0.37 12.50 8.29
N TRP A 183 -0.05 11.27 8.73
CA TRP A 183 -0.01 10.90 10.14
C TRP A 183 1.37 10.50 10.64
N TYR A 184 2.22 9.98 9.76
CA TYR A 184 3.47 9.33 10.14
C TYR A 184 4.67 9.91 9.41
N LYS A 185 5.82 9.96 10.11
CA LYS A 185 7.12 10.28 9.52
C LYS A 185 7.50 9.23 8.47
N ARG A 186 8.40 9.60 7.56
CA ARG A 186 8.88 8.79 6.45
C ARG A 186 9.25 7.34 6.85
N ARG A 187 10.10 7.17 7.86
CA ARG A 187 10.55 5.84 8.31
C ARG A 187 9.46 4.98 8.91
N GLU A 188 8.49 5.61 9.57
CA GLU A 188 7.40 4.92 10.25
C GLU A 188 6.32 4.38 9.31
N ARG A 189 6.19 4.98 8.13
CA ARG A 189 5.19 4.59 7.14
C ARG A 189 5.38 3.18 6.62
N GLN A 190 6.64 2.75 6.43
CA GLN A 190 6.92 1.47 5.82
C GLN A 190 6.31 0.29 6.59
N PHE A 191 6.61 0.17 7.89
CA PHE A 191 6.07 -0.91 8.70
C PHE A 191 4.54 -0.94 8.66
N ARG A 192 3.91 0.25 8.69
CA ARG A 192 2.46 0.38 8.66
C ARG A 192 1.86 0.03 7.30
N ILE A 193 2.52 0.40 6.20
CA ILE A 193 2.11 -0.01 4.85
C ILE A 193 2.27 -1.54 4.70
N SER A 194 3.36 -2.11 5.18
CA SER A 194 3.57 -3.56 5.13
C SER A 194 2.56 -4.33 6.00
N LEU A 195 2.23 -3.82 7.19
CA LEU A 195 1.19 -4.40 8.04
C LEU A 195 -0.20 -4.29 7.42
N PHE A 196 -0.51 -3.12 6.83
CA PHE A 196 -1.74 -2.90 6.08
C PHE A 196 -1.86 -3.86 4.89
N PHE A 197 -0.78 -4.05 4.13
CA PHE A 197 -0.74 -5.02 3.03
C PHE A 197 -0.85 -6.47 3.55
N GLY A 198 -0.37 -6.76 4.75
CA GLY A 198 -0.54 -8.07 5.40
C GLY A 198 -2.02 -8.48 5.53
N ALA A 199 -2.94 -7.51 5.60
CA ALA A 199 -4.38 -7.80 5.58
C ALA A 199 -4.83 -8.51 4.30
N ALA A 200 -4.11 -8.37 3.17
CA ALA A 200 -4.38 -9.13 1.95
C ALA A 200 -4.17 -10.64 2.14
N ALA A 201 -3.12 -11.04 2.85
CA ALA A 201 -2.90 -12.46 3.16
C ALA A 201 -3.96 -12.99 4.12
N LEU A 202 -4.35 -12.19 5.12
CA LEU A 202 -5.48 -12.55 6.01
C LEU A 202 -6.79 -12.69 5.22
N ALA A 203 -7.06 -11.79 4.27
CA ALA A 203 -8.24 -11.89 3.41
C ALA A 203 -8.31 -13.22 2.66
N GLY A 204 -7.18 -13.70 2.13
CA GLY A 204 -7.11 -15.02 1.50
C GLY A 204 -7.49 -16.17 2.45
N SER A 205 -7.03 -16.10 3.72
CA SER A 205 -7.42 -17.07 4.74
C SER A 205 -8.91 -16.99 5.08
N PHE A 206 -9.44 -15.79 5.31
CA PHE A 206 -10.86 -15.57 5.61
C PHE A 206 -11.76 -15.96 4.43
N GLY A 207 -11.34 -15.64 3.19
CA GLY A 207 -12.07 -15.99 1.98
C GLY A 207 -12.28 -17.49 1.83
N GLY A 208 -11.28 -18.30 2.15
CA GLY A 208 -11.41 -19.77 2.16
C GLY A 208 -12.40 -20.27 3.19
N ILE A 209 -12.38 -19.72 4.44
CA ILE A 209 -13.32 -20.08 5.50
C ILE A 209 -14.75 -19.69 5.13
N LEU A 210 -14.94 -18.45 4.67
CA LEU A 210 -16.26 -17.92 4.32
C LEU A 210 -16.85 -18.66 3.11
N ALA A 211 -16.05 -18.88 2.07
CA ALA A 211 -16.48 -19.61 0.89
C ALA A 211 -16.90 -21.05 1.23
N TYR A 212 -16.17 -21.73 2.12
CA TYR A 212 -16.56 -23.05 2.63
C TYR A 212 -17.89 -23.01 3.38
N GLY A 213 -18.05 -22.10 4.36
CA GLY A 213 -19.28 -22.03 5.16
C GLY A 213 -20.51 -21.55 4.37
N ILE A 214 -20.28 -20.69 3.35
CA ILE A 214 -21.36 -20.18 2.49
C ILE A 214 -21.71 -21.17 1.39
N GLY A 215 -20.76 -22.00 0.94
CA GLY A 215 -20.98 -23.03 -0.09
C GLY A 215 -22.12 -23.99 0.26
N ASP A 216 -22.30 -24.29 1.54
CA ASP A 216 -23.40 -25.12 2.06
C ASP A 216 -24.79 -24.48 1.88
N MET A 217 -24.88 -23.19 1.55
CA MET A 217 -26.14 -22.51 1.23
C MET A 217 -26.66 -22.80 -0.19
N ALA A 218 -25.98 -23.65 -0.95
CA ALA A 218 -26.43 -24.07 -2.27
C ALA A 218 -27.83 -24.67 -2.20
N GLY A 219 -28.74 -24.26 -3.10
CA GLY A 219 -30.12 -24.74 -3.17
C GLY A 219 -31.15 -23.95 -2.34
N ILE A 220 -30.77 -22.98 -1.51
CA ILE A 220 -31.75 -22.19 -0.74
C ILE A 220 -32.58 -21.29 -1.66
N VAL A 221 -31.97 -20.57 -2.60
CA VAL A 221 -32.67 -19.74 -3.59
C VAL A 221 -32.13 -20.02 -4.99
N TRP A 222 -30.84 -20.23 -5.11
CA TRP A 222 -30.12 -20.52 -6.36
C TRP A 222 -29.45 -21.89 -6.29
N LYS A 223 -29.29 -22.50 -7.46
CA LYS A 223 -28.65 -23.81 -7.58
C LYS A 223 -27.25 -23.87 -6.97
N ASN A 224 -26.44 -22.82 -7.17
CA ASN A 224 -25.03 -22.81 -6.83
C ASN A 224 -24.73 -21.82 -5.69
N GLY A 225 -23.88 -22.23 -4.75
CA GLY A 225 -23.51 -21.46 -3.56
C GLY A 225 -22.68 -20.21 -3.85
N TRP A 226 -22.00 -20.16 -5.02
CA TRP A 226 -21.11 -19.03 -5.37
C TRP A 226 -21.81 -17.65 -5.34
N ARG A 227 -23.10 -17.59 -5.62
CA ARG A 227 -23.90 -16.35 -5.59
C ARG A 227 -23.95 -15.76 -4.18
N TRP A 228 -24.11 -16.62 -3.19
CA TRP A 228 -24.18 -16.22 -1.80
C TRP A 228 -22.86 -15.67 -1.28
N ILE A 229 -21.70 -16.14 -1.80
CA ILE A 229 -20.39 -15.58 -1.45
C ILE A 229 -20.39 -14.07 -1.73
N PHE A 230 -20.73 -13.64 -2.95
CA PHE A 230 -20.75 -12.23 -3.32
C PHE A 230 -21.85 -11.43 -2.63
N ILE A 231 -23.05 -11.99 -2.45
CA ILE A 231 -24.16 -11.28 -1.81
C ILE A 231 -23.85 -10.99 -0.35
N LEU A 232 -23.44 -12.00 0.42
CA LEU A 232 -23.23 -11.85 1.85
C LEU A 232 -22.00 -10.98 2.14
N GLU A 233 -20.91 -11.21 1.44
CA GLU A 233 -19.69 -10.42 1.63
C GLU A 233 -19.84 -9.00 1.12
N GLY A 234 -20.51 -8.78 -0.01
CA GLY A 234 -20.81 -7.46 -0.51
C GLY A 234 -21.71 -6.65 0.43
N ILE A 235 -22.76 -7.28 1.00
CA ILE A 235 -23.59 -6.64 2.02
C ILE A 235 -22.77 -6.33 3.28
N ALA A 236 -21.95 -7.26 3.74
CA ALA A 236 -21.06 -7.03 4.87
C ALA A 236 -20.12 -5.84 4.62
N THR A 237 -19.58 -5.74 3.41
CA THR A 237 -18.74 -4.62 2.97
C THR A 237 -19.49 -3.29 3.03
N VAL A 238 -20.75 -3.24 2.57
CA VAL A 238 -21.60 -2.04 2.68
C VAL A 238 -21.84 -1.67 4.15
N VAL A 239 -22.15 -2.63 5.01
CA VAL A 239 -22.37 -2.39 6.46
C VAL A 239 -21.09 -1.84 7.10
N VAL A 240 -19.94 -2.45 6.81
CA VAL A 240 -18.64 -1.97 7.32
C VAL A 240 -18.33 -0.59 6.78
N SER A 241 -18.66 -0.26 5.52
CA SER A 241 -18.45 1.06 4.95
C SER A 241 -19.20 2.15 5.71
N VAL A 242 -20.45 1.87 6.08
CA VAL A 242 -21.27 2.78 6.91
C VAL A 242 -20.60 2.99 8.27
N ALA A 243 -20.14 1.93 8.93
CA ALA A 243 -19.43 2.03 10.20
C ALA A 243 -18.11 2.81 10.06
N ALA A 244 -17.39 2.68 8.95
CA ALA A 244 -16.11 3.33 8.69
C ALA A 244 -16.19 4.86 8.72
N PHE A 245 -17.35 5.48 8.44
CA PHE A 245 -17.54 6.93 8.58
C PHE A 245 -17.31 7.43 10.02
N TRP A 246 -17.45 6.59 11.03
CA TRP A 246 -17.19 6.95 12.43
C TRP A 246 -15.77 6.61 12.88
N PHE A 247 -15.12 5.61 12.25
CA PHE A 247 -13.80 5.11 12.67
C PHE A 247 -12.64 5.71 11.86
N ILE A 248 -12.88 6.23 10.65
CA ILE A 248 -11.84 6.90 9.86
C ILE A 248 -11.79 8.37 10.26
N TYR A 249 -10.61 8.81 10.69
CA TYR A 249 -10.32 10.18 11.01
C TYR A 249 -9.78 10.92 9.78
N ASN A 250 -9.96 12.24 9.69
CA ASN A 250 -9.42 13.01 8.57
C ASN A 250 -7.89 13.21 8.72
N TYR A 251 -7.51 14.28 9.41
CA TYR A 251 -6.13 14.71 9.59
C TYR A 251 -5.85 14.92 11.07
N PRO A 252 -4.58 14.93 11.51
CA PRO A 252 -4.23 15.16 12.91
C PRO A 252 -4.89 16.38 13.52
N ASP A 253 -4.96 17.50 12.77
CA ASP A 253 -5.50 18.78 13.27
C ASP A 253 -6.99 18.71 13.63
N THR A 254 -7.74 17.84 12.97
CA THR A 254 -9.20 17.69 13.14
C THR A 254 -9.60 16.46 13.93
N ALA A 255 -8.63 15.64 14.34
CA ALA A 255 -8.89 14.39 15.04
C ALA A 255 -9.36 14.64 16.47
N GLY A 256 -10.62 14.29 16.77
CA GLY A 256 -11.25 14.55 18.06
C GLY A 256 -10.64 13.82 19.26
N PHE A 257 -9.86 12.77 19.03
CA PHE A 257 -9.20 11.99 20.07
C PHE A 257 -7.85 12.58 20.54
N LEU A 258 -7.32 13.56 19.80
CA LEU A 258 -6.08 14.25 20.13
C LEU A 258 -6.38 15.54 20.89
N SER A 259 -5.59 15.82 21.91
CA SER A 259 -5.56 17.11 22.59
C SER A 259 -4.91 18.16 21.69
N ASN A 260 -5.11 19.45 22.00
CA ASN A 260 -4.50 20.53 21.23
C ASN A 260 -2.96 20.47 21.25
N LYS A 261 -2.38 20.08 22.39
CA LYS A 261 -0.92 19.91 22.55
C LYS A 261 -0.39 18.74 21.71
N GLU A 262 -1.09 17.61 21.68
CA GLU A 262 -0.72 16.47 20.85
C GLU A 262 -0.83 16.78 19.36
N ARG A 263 -1.83 17.56 18.94
CA ARG A 263 -1.95 18.02 17.55
C ARG A 263 -0.77 18.91 17.17
N GLU A 264 -0.42 19.87 18.03
CA GLU A 264 0.74 20.72 17.79
C GLU A 264 2.04 19.93 17.80
N PHE A 265 2.22 18.99 18.71
CA PHE A 265 3.37 18.07 18.71
C PHE A 265 3.47 17.28 17.41
N ILE A 266 2.36 16.70 16.92
CA ILE A 266 2.35 15.97 15.64
C ILE A 266 2.67 16.91 14.50
N ARG A 267 2.15 18.15 14.49
CA ARG A 267 2.42 19.13 13.45
C ARG A 267 3.91 19.48 13.37
N ILE A 268 4.53 19.80 14.51
CA ILE A 268 5.97 20.11 14.61
C ILE A 268 6.78 18.88 14.19
N ARG A 269 6.41 17.70 14.68
CA ARG A 269 7.05 16.44 14.38
C ARG A 269 7.03 16.11 12.89
N LEU A 270 5.91 16.29 12.21
CA LEU A 270 5.78 16.08 10.78
C LEU A 270 6.51 17.17 9.98
N ALA A 271 6.53 18.42 10.46
CA ALA A 271 7.29 19.50 9.84
C ALA A 271 8.81 19.30 9.94
N SER A 272 9.29 18.66 11.02
CA SER A 272 10.71 18.32 11.19
C SER A 272 11.15 17.16 10.27
N ASP A 273 10.22 16.38 9.75
CA ASP A 273 10.50 15.40 8.71
C ASP A 273 10.53 16.13 7.35
N SER A 274 11.72 16.24 6.75
CA SER A 274 12.00 16.94 5.49
C SER A 274 11.04 16.63 4.32
N ASP A 275 10.12 15.72 4.55
CA ASP A 275 9.18 15.19 3.59
C ASP A 275 7.74 15.71 3.76
N ALA A 276 7.44 16.43 4.86
CA ALA A 276 6.10 16.79 5.29
C ALA A 276 5.68 18.21 4.91
N THR A 277 6.24 18.83 3.88
CA THR A 277 5.76 20.12 3.41
C THR A 277 4.31 20.01 2.92
N ARG A 278 3.39 20.34 3.84
CA ARG A 278 1.94 20.22 3.68
C ARG A 278 1.38 21.18 2.62
N ASP A 279 2.11 22.26 2.33
CA ASP A 279 1.71 23.36 1.46
C ASP A 279 2.37 23.33 0.08
N GLU A 280 2.94 22.18 -0.34
CA GLU A 280 3.47 22.07 -1.69
C GLU A 280 2.32 22.24 -2.70
N ARG A 281 2.31 23.39 -3.39
CA ARG A 281 1.37 23.64 -4.49
C ARG A 281 1.61 22.64 -5.61
N PHE A 282 0.53 22.06 -6.12
CA PHE A 282 0.61 21.23 -7.31
C PHE A 282 1.30 21.97 -8.45
N THR A 283 2.37 21.40 -8.98
CA THR A 283 3.06 21.92 -10.16
C THR A 283 3.28 20.81 -11.18
N TRP A 284 3.08 21.14 -12.45
CA TRP A 284 3.40 20.21 -13.55
C TRP A 284 4.91 19.91 -13.63
N GLY A 285 5.75 20.78 -13.10
CA GLY A 285 7.18 20.55 -12.95
C GLY A 285 7.47 19.32 -12.08
N ASN A 286 6.81 19.17 -10.94
CA ASN A 286 6.97 18.02 -10.05
C ASN A 286 6.44 16.71 -10.66
N VAL A 287 5.36 16.78 -11.45
CA VAL A 287 4.89 15.63 -12.24
C VAL A 287 5.96 15.20 -13.26
N SER A 288 6.52 16.17 -14.00
CA SER A 288 7.58 15.90 -14.99
C SER A 288 8.85 15.34 -14.33
N ARG A 289 9.21 15.80 -13.12
CA ARG A 289 10.34 15.26 -12.34
C ARG A 289 10.12 13.79 -11.98
N ALA A 290 8.91 13.41 -11.55
CA ALA A 290 8.60 12.01 -11.27
C ALA A 290 8.70 11.14 -12.53
N LEU A 291 8.13 11.60 -13.65
CA LEU A 291 8.13 10.86 -14.93
C LEU A 291 9.54 10.72 -15.53
N ARG A 292 10.47 11.65 -15.25
CA ARG A 292 11.84 11.61 -15.73
C ARG A 292 12.81 10.91 -14.77
N ASP A 293 12.39 10.64 -13.54
CA ASP A 293 13.23 9.98 -12.55
C ASP A 293 13.26 8.46 -12.80
N PRO A 294 14.42 7.88 -13.19
CA PRO A 294 14.53 6.44 -13.46
C PRO A 294 14.19 5.57 -12.25
N LYS A 295 14.37 6.10 -11.03
CA LYS A 295 14.00 5.39 -9.80
C LYS A 295 12.50 5.10 -9.74
N CYS A 296 11.66 6.07 -10.16
CA CYS A 296 10.21 5.88 -10.19
C CYS A 296 9.78 4.75 -11.14
N TRP A 297 10.43 4.63 -12.30
CA TRP A 297 10.19 3.53 -13.23
C TRP A 297 10.64 2.18 -12.67
N LEU A 298 11.80 2.13 -12.01
CA LEU A 298 12.30 0.90 -11.39
C LEU A 298 11.41 0.43 -10.23
N TYR A 299 10.86 1.35 -9.42
CA TYR A 299 9.84 0.99 -8.41
C TYR A 299 8.58 0.42 -9.06
N GLY A 300 8.15 0.98 -10.19
CA GLY A 300 7.04 0.44 -10.98
C GLY A 300 7.34 -0.97 -11.51
N LEU A 301 8.52 -1.19 -12.06
CA LEU A 301 8.96 -2.49 -12.56
C LEU A 301 9.12 -3.53 -11.45
N SER A 302 9.59 -3.13 -10.26
CA SER A 302 9.66 -4.01 -9.09
C SER A 302 8.25 -4.47 -8.69
N PHE A 303 7.28 -3.56 -8.59
CA PHE A 303 5.91 -3.98 -8.31
C PHE A 303 5.30 -4.79 -9.46
N HIS A 304 5.61 -4.49 -10.72
CA HIS A 304 5.19 -5.29 -11.88
C HIS A 304 5.67 -6.75 -11.77
N ALA A 305 6.93 -6.92 -11.36
CA ALA A 305 7.53 -8.22 -11.21
C ALA A 305 6.95 -9.05 -10.04
N THR A 306 6.50 -8.41 -8.96
CA THR A 306 5.83 -9.09 -7.84
C THR A 306 4.32 -9.20 -8.01
N SER A 307 3.69 -8.30 -8.75
CA SER A 307 2.23 -8.24 -8.96
C SER A 307 1.72 -9.45 -9.74
N LEU A 308 2.41 -9.87 -10.81
CA LEU A 308 2.01 -11.05 -11.57
C LEU A 308 1.90 -12.31 -10.69
N PRO A 309 2.96 -12.74 -9.97
CA PRO A 309 2.87 -13.91 -9.10
C PRO A 309 1.87 -13.71 -7.95
N LEU A 310 1.74 -12.50 -7.40
CA LEU A 310 0.78 -12.21 -6.32
C LEU A 310 -0.66 -12.47 -6.76
N TYR A 311 -1.08 -11.82 -7.84
CA TYR A 311 -2.48 -11.91 -8.28
C TYR A 311 -2.80 -13.26 -8.92
N THR A 312 -1.86 -13.86 -9.65
CA THR A 312 -2.07 -15.24 -10.14
C THR A 312 -2.22 -16.22 -9.00
N PHE A 313 -1.37 -16.10 -7.97
CA PHE A 313 -1.49 -16.96 -6.79
C PHE A 313 -2.85 -16.76 -6.11
N SER A 314 -3.25 -15.52 -5.81
CA SER A 314 -4.50 -15.25 -5.10
C SER A 314 -5.76 -15.66 -5.87
N LEU A 315 -5.77 -15.52 -7.18
CA LEU A 315 -6.93 -15.82 -8.02
C LEU A 315 -7.06 -17.31 -8.37
N PHE A 316 -5.94 -18.03 -8.43
CA PHE A 316 -5.93 -19.40 -8.92
C PHE A 316 -5.58 -20.45 -7.86
N LEU A 317 -5.15 -20.05 -6.65
CA LEU A 317 -4.83 -21.01 -5.59
C LEU A 317 -5.97 -21.99 -5.27
N PRO A 318 -7.25 -21.59 -5.15
CA PRO A 318 -8.34 -22.53 -4.93
C PRO A 318 -8.47 -23.55 -6.07
N THR A 319 -8.29 -23.10 -7.32
CA THR A 319 -8.33 -23.96 -8.51
C THR A 319 -7.13 -24.93 -8.53
N ILE A 320 -5.92 -24.44 -8.26
CA ILE A 320 -4.71 -25.27 -8.19
C ILE A 320 -4.90 -26.39 -7.16
N ILE A 321 -5.39 -26.06 -5.96
CA ILE A 321 -5.60 -27.05 -4.90
C ILE A 321 -6.70 -28.05 -5.31
N LYS A 322 -7.80 -27.59 -5.92
CA LYS A 322 -8.86 -28.47 -6.42
C LYS A 322 -8.32 -29.48 -7.44
N ASP A 323 -7.48 -29.01 -8.36
CA ASP A 323 -6.87 -29.85 -9.42
C ASP A 323 -5.84 -30.85 -8.89
N LEU A 324 -5.39 -30.71 -7.62
CA LEU A 324 -4.63 -31.74 -6.90
C LEU A 324 -5.48 -32.94 -6.44
N GLY A 325 -6.80 -32.91 -6.70
CA GLY A 325 -7.74 -33.99 -6.36
C GLY A 325 -8.60 -33.74 -5.11
N TYR A 326 -8.58 -32.53 -4.56
CA TYR A 326 -9.46 -32.18 -3.43
C TYR A 326 -10.85 -31.75 -3.92
N SER A 327 -11.89 -32.02 -3.10
CA SER A 327 -13.22 -31.48 -3.35
C SER A 327 -13.21 -29.94 -3.27
N SER A 328 -14.19 -29.26 -3.90
CA SER A 328 -14.30 -27.79 -3.84
C SER A 328 -14.25 -27.27 -2.41
N ALA A 329 -15.04 -27.85 -1.49
CA ALA A 329 -15.08 -27.49 -0.08
C ALA A 329 -13.71 -27.66 0.60
N ASN A 330 -13.05 -28.81 0.42
CA ASN A 330 -11.72 -29.03 0.99
C ASN A 330 -10.66 -28.14 0.35
N ALA A 331 -10.74 -27.85 -0.95
CA ALA A 331 -9.82 -26.95 -1.62
C ALA A 331 -9.88 -25.53 -1.03
N GLN A 332 -11.07 -25.01 -0.72
CA GLN A 332 -11.26 -23.74 -0.04
C GLN A 332 -10.60 -23.73 1.35
N LEU A 333 -10.83 -24.75 2.16
CA LEU A 333 -10.20 -24.86 3.49
C LEU A 333 -8.67 -24.95 3.39
N MET A 334 -8.15 -25.67 2.40
CA MET A 334 -6.71 -25.83 2.20
C MET A 334 -6.02 -24.59 1.66
N THR A 335 -6.73 -23.53 1.26
CA THR A 335 -6.12 -22.23 0.99
C THR A 335 -5.69 -21.50 2.27
N ILE A 336 -6.31 -21.81 3.42
CA ILE A 336 -6.12 -21.09 4.69
C ILE A 336 -4.67 -21.18 5.19
N PRO A 337 -4.04 -22.38 5.33
CA PRO A 337 -2.70 -22.49 5.87
C PRO A 337 -1.61 -21.75 5.06
N PRO A 338 -1.54 -21.81 3.71
CA PRO A 338 -0.60 -21.01 2.93
C PRO A 338 -0.77 -19.51 3.13
N TYR A 339 -2.00 -19.00 3.21
CA TYR A 339 -2.25 -17.58 3.45
C TYR A 339 -1.93 -17.15 4.88
N ALA A 340 -2.24 -17.98 5.89
CA ALA A 340 -1.84 -17.72 7.27
C ALA A 340 -0.31 -17.66 7.39
N PHE A 341 0.40 -18.56 6.73
CA PHE A 341 1.84 -18.55 6.66
C PHE A 341 2.37 -17.28 5.95
N ALA A 342 1.72 -16.86 4.84
CA ALA A 342 2.05 -15.62 4.14
C ALA A 342 1.89 -14.39 5.04
N PHE A 343 0.86 -14.33 5.88
CA PHE A 343 0.68 -13.25 6.84
C PHE A 343 1.80 -13.20 7.87
N LEU A 344 2.17 -14.36 8.44
CA LEU A 344 3.25 -14.45 9.41
C LEU A 344 4.60 -14.05 8.81
N THR A 345 4.92 -14.54 7.61
CA THR A 345 6.16 -14.18 6.91
C THR A 345 6.20 -12.71 6.54
N THR A 346 5.08 -12.14 6.05
CA THR A 346 4.98 -10.71 5.71
C THR A 346 5.25 -9.84 6.92
N THR A 347 4.61 -10.14 8.05
CA THR A 347 4.81 -9.39 9.29
C THR A 347 6.24 -9.55 9.82
N GLY A 348 6.76 -10.78 9.82
CA GLY A 348 8.12 -11.07 10.26
C GLY A 348 9.19 -10.35 9.42
N VAL A 349 9.07 -10.44 8.10
CA VAL A 349 10.01 -9.79 7.16
C VAL A 349 9.91 -8.27 7.26
N ALA A 350 8.70 -7.69 7.43
CA ALA A 350 8.52 -6.26 7.65
C ALA A 350 9.27 -5.77 8.90
N VAL A 351 9.14 -6.49 10.03
CA VAL A 351 9.86 -6.18 11.28
C VAL A 351 11.38 -6.28 11.09
N VAL A 352 11.85 -7.32 10.42
CA VAL A 352 13.29 -7.50 10.15
C VAL A 352 13.79 -6.37 9.26
N SER A 353 13.10 -6.06 8.17
CA SER A 353 13.45 -4.99 7.24
C SER A 353 13.51 -3.61 7.93
N GLU A 354 12.58 -3.32 8.84
CA GLU A 354 12.59 -2.08 9.63
C GLU A 354 13.81 -2.00 10.56
N ARG A 355 14.13 -3.09 11.26
CA ARG A 355 15.28 -3.14 12.19
C ARG A 355 16.62 -3.04 11.49
N VAL A 356 16.76 -3.70 10.34
CA VAL A 356 18.01 -3.73 9.56
C VAL A 356 18.21 -2.46 8.75
N GLY A 357 17.13 -1.73 8.43
CA GLY A 357 17.15 -0.52 7.61
C GLY A 357 17.40 -0.78 6.12
N HIS A 358 17.33 -2.04 5.68
CA HIS A 358 17.47 -2.45 4.27
C HIS A 358 16.14 -2.95 3.71
N ARG A 359 15.88 -2.64 2.42
CA ARG A 359 14.66 -3.06 1.70
C ARG A 359 14.97 -4.10 0.62
N ALA A 360 16.00 -3.84 -0.17
CA ALA A 360 16.38 -4.71 -1.28
C ALA A 360 16.70 -6.14 -0.83
N ILE A 361 17.49 -6.30 0.23
CA ILE A 361 17.94 -7.62 0.71
C ILE A 361 16.74 -8.49 1.16
N PRO A 362 15.80 -8.01 2.00
CA PRO A 362 14.61 -8.77 2.33
C PRO A 362 13.70 -9.07 1.13
N ILE A 363 13.58 -8.16 0.14
CA ILE A 363 12.83 -8.41 -1.10
C ILE A 363 13.47 -9.56 -1.87
N ILE A 364 14.78 -9.51 -2.10
CA ILE A 364 15.53 -10.55 -2.80
C ILE A 364 15.41 -11.91 -2.08
N ALA A 365 15.59 -11.93 -0.76
CA ALA A 365 15.46 -13.15 0.04
C ALA A 365 14.05 -13.75 -0.05
N SER A 366 13.01 -12.90 0.03
CA SER A 366 11.62 -13.32 -0.11
C SER A 366 11.32 -13.85 -1.52
N SER A 367 11.84 -13.19 -2.55
CA SER A 367 11.68 -13.63 -3.94
C SER A 367 12.37 -14.98 -4.19
N LEU A 368 13.57 -15.20 -3.63
CA LEU A 368 14.24 -16.50 -3.67
C LEU A 368 13.42 -17.59 -2.98
N PHE A 369 12.82 -17.27 -1.83
CA PHE A 369 11.94 -18.19 -1.13
C PHE A 369 10.72 -18.58 -1.96
N ALA A 370 10.09 -17.62 -2.66
CA ALA A 370 8.98 -17.88 -3.58
C ALA A 370 9.40 -18.71 -4.79
N ILE A 371 10.60 -18.46 -5.36
CA ILE A 371 11.16 -19.22 -6.49
C ILE A 371 11.25 -20.71 -6.14
N ILE A 372 11.69 -21.05 -4.92
CA ILE A 372 11.72 -22.45 -4.45
C ILE A 372 10.32 -23.06 -4.54
N GLY A 373 9.27 -22.33 -4.15
CA GLY A 373 7.89 -22.79 -4.26
C GLY A 373 7.48 -23.12 -5.70
N TYR A 374 7.76 -22.21 -6.64
CA TYR A 374 7.46 -22.46 -8.05
C TYR A 374 8.31 -23.56 -8.68
N ILE A 375 9.56 -23.72 -8.25
CA ILE A 375 10.38 -24.88 -8.69
C ILE A 375 9.74 -26.18 -8.21
N ILE A 376 9.27 -26.26 -6.97
CA ILE A 376 8.57 -27.45 -6.44
C ILE A 376 7.30 -27.74 -7.26
N LEU A 377 6.49 -26.73 -7.57
CA LEU A 377 5.28 -26.87 -8.37
C LEU A 377 5.57 -27.36 -9.80
N LEU A 378 6.63 -26.85 -10.43
CA LEU A 378 7.04 -27.24 -11.77
C LEU A 378 7.70 -28.64 -11.83
N ALA A 379 8.50 -28.96 -10.81
CA ALA A 379 9.23 -30.23 -10.74
C ALA A 379 8.33 -31.43 -10.44
N ASN A 380 7.19 -31.21 -9.76
CA ASN A 380 6.23 -32.28 -9.49
C ASN A 380 5.41 -32.59 -10.76
N THR A 381 5.88 -33.53 -11.55
CA THR A 381 5.24 -33.95 -12.82
C THR A 381 3.99 -34.82 -12.62
N ASP A 382 3.91 -35.53 -11.50
CA ASP A 382 2.76 -36.36 -11.12
C ASP A 382 2.10 -35.77 -9.85
N GLN A 383 1.28 -34.75 -10.09
CA GLN A 383 0.60 -34.02 -9.01
C GLN A 383 -0.48 -34.87 -8.34
N SER A 384 -1.10 -35.77 -9.07
CA SER A 384 -2.15 -36.68 -8.54
C SER A 384 -1.56 -37.72 -7.60
N ALA A 385 -0.36 -38.25 -7.88
CA ALA A 385 0.32 -39.20 -7.02
C ALA A 385 0.99 -38.53 -5.79
N ARG A 386 1.39 -37.24 -5.94
CA ARG A 386 2.13 -36.50 -4.89
C ARG A 386 1.52 -35.13 -4.62
N PRO A 387 0.23 -35.03 -4.25
CA PRO A 387 -0.45 -33.75 -4.05
C PRO A 387 0.19 -32.92 -2.91
N GLY A 388 0.68 -33.59 -1.86
CA GLY A 388 1.35 -32.93 -0.74
C GLY A 388 2.63 -32.17 -1.12
N VAL A 389 3.36 -32.61 -2.16
CA VAL A 389 4.56 -31.91 -2.64
C VAL A 389 4.16 -30.58 -3.31
N SER A 390 3.15 -30.61 -4.20
CA SER A 390 2.63 -29.38 -4.80
C SER A 390 2.03 -28.45 -3.74
N TYR A 391 1.31 -29.00 -2.78
CA TYR A 391 0.76 -28.23 -1.67
C TYR A 391 1.85 -27.54 -0.83
N LEU A 392 2.97 -28.24 -0.54
CA LEU A 392 4.14 -27.63 0.10
C LEU A 392 4.70 -26.48 -0.73
N GLY A 393 4.76 -26.62 -2.06
CA GLY A 393 5.17 -25.54 -2.96
C GLY A 393 4.35 -24.28 -2.80
N THR A 394 3.04 -24.38 -2.50
CA THR A 394 2.19 -23.21 -2.27
C THR A 394 2.57 -22.41 -1.02
N PHE A 395 3.08 -23.05 0.04
CA PHE A 395 3.59 -22.34 1.23
C PHE A 395 4.82 -21.51 0.91
N PHE A 396 5.78 -22.09 0.18
CA PHE A 396 6.98 -21.37 -0.24
C PHE A 396 6.62 -20.20 -1.16
N ALA A 397 5.73 -20.42 -2.12
CA ALA A 397 5.26 -19.38 -3.03
C ALA A 397 4.59 -18.24 -2.26
N ALA A 398 3.58 -18.53 -1.43
CA ALA A 398 2.86 -17.54 -0.65
C ALA A 398 3.78 -16.80 0.32
N GLY A 399 4.58 -17.57 1.10
CA GLY A 399 5.49 -17.03 2.12
C GLY A 399 6.60 -16.13 1.57
N GLY A 400 6.86 -16.17 0.27
CA GLY A 400 7.82 -15.28 -0.39
C GLY A 400 7.18 -14.13 -1.18
N ILE A 401 6.10 -14.39 -1.92
CA ILE A 401 5.44 -13.38 -2.75
C ILE A 401 4.88 -12.21 -1.91
N TYR A 402 4.15 -12.52 -0.85
CA TYR A 402 3.48 -11.52 -0.04
C TYR A 402 4.44 -10.54 0.64
N PRO A 403 5.52 -10.99 1.35
CA PRO A 403 6.48 -10.07 1.93
C PRO A 403 7.29 -9.29 0.88
N ALA A 404 7.68 -9.91 -0.25
CA ALA A 404 8.36 -9.21 -1.34
C ALA A 404 7.52 -8.06 -1.87
N THR A 405 6.23 -8.32 -2.14
CA THR A 405 5.29 -7.30 -2.63
C THR A 405 5.05 -6.19 -1.60
N ALA A 406 4.87 -6.53 -0.32
CA ALA A 406 4.66 -5.55 0.74
C ALA A 406 5.82 -4.55 0.85
N LEU A 407 7.04 -5.04 0.75
CA LEU A 407 8.25 -4.20 0.80
C LEU A 407 8.43 -3.40 -0.50
N ALA A 408 8.21 -4.00 -1.67
CA ALA A 408 8.27 -3.31 -2.95
C ALA A 408 7.30 -2.12 -2.99
N LEU A 409 6.04 -2.31 -2.56
CA LEU A 409 5.03 -1.26 -2.49
C LEU A 409 5.37 -0.12 -1.52
N SER A 410 6.05 -0.43 -0.42
CA SER A 410 6.43 0.58 0.59
C SER A 410 7.70 1.35 0.21
N TRP A 411 8.52 0.86 -0.71
CA TRP A 411 9.85 1.40 -1.00
C TRP A 411 9.84 2.82 -1.59
N PRO A 412 9.02 3.20 -2.59
CA PRO A 412 8.97 4.58 -3.08
C PRO A 412 8.39 5.55 -2.05
N ALA A 413 7.48 5.09 -1.18
CA ALA A 413 6.89 5.94 -0.15
C ALA A 413 7.91 6.51 0.85
N ILE A 414 9.08 5.89 0.96
CA ILE A 414 10.18 6.34 1.82
C ILE A 414 11.32 7.02 1.05
N ASN A 415 11.42 6.82 -0.27
CA ASN A 415 12.54 7.29 -1.06
C ASN A 415 12.20 8.47 -1.99
N VAL A 416 10.93 8.77 -2.19
CA VAL A 416 10.50 9.91 -3.01
C VAL A 416 10.02 11.03 -2.10
N SER A 417 10.59 12.22 -2.25
CA SER A 417 10.20 13.42 -1.50
C SER A 417 9.25 14.32 -2.31
N GLY A 418 8.55 15.18 -1.58
CA GLY A 418 7.54 16.09 -2.13
C GLY A 418 6.18 15.40 -2.31
N GLN A 419 5.10 16.07 -1.93
CA GLN A 419 3.75 15.48 -1.99
C GLN A 419 3.31 15.14 -3.41
N THR A 420 3.57 16.04 -4.36
CA THR A 420 3.17 15.85 -5.76
C THR A 420 4.02 14.78 -6.44
N LYS A 421 5.36 14.83 -6.31
CA LYS A 421 6.28 13.84 -6.91
C LYS A 421 5.98 12.44 -6.36
N ARG A 422 5.77 12.31 -5.03
CA ARG A 422 5.44 11.03 -4.40
C ARG A 422 4.10 10.47 -4.84
N ALA A 423 3.07 11.31 -4.93
CA ALA A 423 1.76 10.86 -5.38
C ALA A 423 1.82 10.32 -6.82
N VAL A 424 2.57 10.98 -7.69
CA VAL A 424 2.80 10.52 -9.07
C VAL A 424 3.63 9.24 -9.10
N ALA A 425 4.71 9.16 -8.31
CA ALA A 425 5.55 7.96 -8.25
C ALA A 425 4.79 6.74 -7.75
N ASN A 426 3.94 6.89 -6.72
CA ASN A 426 3.09 5.81 -6.22
C ASN A 426 2.03 5.39 -7.26
N ALA A 427 1.41 6.36 -7.94
CA ALA A 427 0.46 6.05 -9.02
C ALA A 427 1.16 5.32 -10.18
N MET A 428 2.34 5.77 -10.60
CA MET A 428 3.14 5.06 -11.61
C MET A 428 3.47 3.63 -11.15
N GLN A 429 3.88 3.47 -9.90
CA GLN A 429 4.21 2.15 -9.35
C GLN A 429 3.04 1.19 -9.44
N ILE A 430 1.85 1.62 -8.99
CA ILE A 430 0.67 0.76 -8.95
C ILE A 430 0.18 0.49 -10.37
N SER A 431 0.06 1.53 -11.22
CA SER A 431 -0.41 1.35 -12.59
C SER A 431 0.51 0.45 -13.43
N ILE A 432 1.85 0.62 -13.32
CA ILE A 432 2.81 -0.26 -13.98
C ILE A 432 2.73 -1.68 -13.39
N GLY A 433 2.60 -1.78 -12.07
CA GLY A 433 2.49 -3.04 -11.34
C GLY A 433 1.27 -3.85 -11.77
N ASP A 434 0.10 -3.23 -11.82
CA ASP A 434 -1.15 -3.92 -12.15
C ASP A 434 -1.21 -4.38 -13.61
N LEU A 435 -0.38 -3.84 -14.52
CA LEU A 435 -0.15 -4.44 -15.84
C LEU A 435 0.44 -5.85 -15.75
N GLY A 436 1.25 -6.15 -14.70
CA GLY A 436 1.69 -7.51 -14.41
C GLY A 436 0.52 -8.44 -14.08
N ALA A 437 -0.44 -7.96 -13.31
CA ALA A 437 -1.66 -8.71 -13.04
C ALA A 437 -2.51 -8.95 -14.30
N VAL A 438 -2.63 -7.95 -15.18
CA VAL A 438 -3.31 -8.10 -16.48
C VAL A 438 -2.70 -9.27 -17.28
N ILE A 439 -1.38 -9.34 -17.38
CA ILE A 439 -0.68 -10.45 -18.03
C ILE A 439 -0.96 -11.75 -17.28
N GLY A 440 -0.81 -11.75 -15.97
CA GLY A 440 -0.96 -12.91 -15.10
C GLY A 440 -2.31 -13.60 -15.24
N THR A 441 -3.40 -12.83 -15.34
CA THR A 441 -4.75 -13.39 -15.48
C THR A 441 -4.92 -14.27 -16.71
N GLN A 442 -4.11 -14.13 -17.76
CA GLN A 442 -4.20 -14.89 -19.00
C GLN A 442 -3.35 -16.17 -19.03
N LEU A 443 -2.57 -16.46 -17.98
CA LEU A 443 -1.57 -17.53 -17.98
C LEU A 443 -2.09 -18.86 -17.41
N TYR A 444 -3.09 -18.86 -16.53
CA TYR A 444 -3.61 -20.07 -15.88
C TYR A 444 -4.84 -20.59 -16.63
N ARG A 445 -4.57 -21.05 -17.85
CA ARG A 445 -5.59 -21.55 -18.78
C ARG A 445 -6.01 -22.97 -18.43
N THR A 446 -7.26 -23.32 -18.71
CA THR A 446 -7.82 -24.64 -18.42
C THR A 446 -7.15 -25.75 -19.25
N ASP A 447 -6.63 -25.44 -20.45
CA ASP A 447 -5.89 -26.37 -21.30
C ASP A 447 -4.51 -26.75 -20.75
N THR A 448 -3.98 -25.98 -19.77
CA THR A 448 -2.70 -26.25 -19.10
C THR A 448 -2.85 -26.94 -17.74
N ALA A 449 -4.08 -27.19 -17.30
CA ALA A 449 -4.36 -27.90 -16.05
C ALA A 449 -3.92 -29.39 -16.15
N PRO A 450 -3.60 -30.03 -15.03
CA PRO A 450 -3.49 -29.50 -13.68
C PRO A 450 -2.12 -28.85 -13.39
N ARG A 451 -1.15 -28.95 -14.29
CA ARG A 451 0.24 -28.56 -14.06
C ARG A 451 0.51 -27.07 -14.19
N TYR A 452 -0.31 -26.34 -14.93
CA TYR A 452 -0.16 -24.90 -15.16
C TYR A 452 1.29 -24.44 -15.44
N VAL A 453 2.01 -25.23 -16.24
CA VAL A 453 3.45 -25.02 -16.51
C VAL A 453 3.73 -23.60 -17.00
N LEU A 454 2.88 -23.09 -17.91
CA LEU A 454 3.02 -21.75 -18.44
C LEU A 454 2.92 -20.69 -17.31
N GLY A 455 1.85 -20.76 -16.50
CA GLY A 455 1.62 -19.81 -15.39
C GLY A 455 2.73 -19.84 -14.35
N HIS A 456 3.13 -21.03 -13.92
CA HIS A 456 4.21 -21.18 -12.93
C HIS A 456 5.57 -20.73 -13.46
N SER A 457 5.89 -20.99 -14.74
CA SER A 457 7.13 -20.57 -15.37
C SER A 457 7.22 -19.05 -15.52
N PHE A 458 6.11 -18.39 -15.90
CA PHE A 458 6.06 -16.93 -15.94
C PHE A 458 6.21 -16.33 -14.56
N ALA A 459 5.51 -16.87 -13.55
CA ALA A 459 5.62 -16.39 -12.17
C ALA A 459 7.07 -16.52 -11.65
N LEU A 460 7.74 -17.62 -11.94
CA LEU A 460 9.15 -17.82 -11.63
C LEU A 460 10.04 -16.79 -12.34
N GLY A 461 9.84 -16.60 -13.65
CA GLY A 461 10.60 -15.63 -14.44
C GLY A 461 10.44 -14.19 -13.94
N PHE A 462 9.24 -13.83 -13.53
CA PHE A 462 8.95 -12.53 -12.95
C PHE A 462 9.61 -12.34 -11.56
N LEU A 463 9.66 -13.37 -10.73
CA LEU A 463 10.39 -13.31 -9.46
C LEU A 463 11.92 -13.18 -9.66
N VAL A 464 12.46 -13.80 -10.71
CA VAL A 464 13.87 -13.59 -11.11
C VAL A 464 14.06 -12.14 -11.59
N ALA A 465 13.13 -11.60 -12.38
CA ALA A 465 13.16 -10.20 -12.79
C ALA A 465 13.11 -9.24 -11.58
N GLU A 466 12.30 -9.56 -10.55
CA GLU A 466 12.28 -8.79 -9.29
C GLU A 466 13.64 -8.75 -8.61
N ILE A 467 14.34 -9.88 -8.52
CA ILE A 467 15.69 -9.93 -7.95
C ILE A 467 16.65 -9.01 -8.73
N VAL A 468 16.56 -9.03 -10.07
CA VAL A 468 17.38 -8.16 -10.93
C VAL A 468 17.06 -6.68 -10.70
N VAL A 469 15.77 -6.32 -10.73
CA VAL A 469 15.32 -4.93 -10.55
C VAL A 469 15.67 -4.40 -9.16
N SER A 470 15.42 -5.20 -8.10
CA SER A 470 15.76 -4.83 -6.72
C SER A 470 17.27 -4.69 -6.51
N SER A 471 18.08 -5.55 -7.16
CA SER A 471 19.54 -5.44 -7.13
C SER A 471 20.00 -4.16 -7.84
N LEU A 472 19.43 -3.85 -9.01
CA LEU A 472 19.74 -2.62 -9.75
C LEU A 472 19.39 -1.38 -8.94
N LEU A 473 18.20 -1.35 -8.31
CA LEU A 473 17.80 -0.27 -7.40
C LEU A 473 18.79 -0.13 -6.24
N TYR A 474 19.16 -1.23 -5.60
CA TYR A 474 20.13 -1.22 -4.50
C TYR A 474 21.46 -0.55 -4.90
N PHE A 475 22.06 -0.99 -6.01
CA PHE A 475 23.33 -0.42 -6.47
C PHE A 475 23.19 1.04 -6.89
N MET A 476 22.09 1.41 -7.55
CA MET A 476 21.84 2.77 -7.98
C MET A 476 21.65 3.72 -6.77
N LEU A 477 20.87 3.33 -5.79
CA LEU A 477 20.63 4.14 -4.58
C LEU A 477 21.89 4.25 -3.72
N LYS A 478 22.65 3.14 -3.59
CA LYS A 478 23.91 3.12 -2.87
C LYS A 478 24.93 4.06 -3.51
N ARG A 479 25.13 3.97 -4.83
CA ARG A 479 26.04 4.86 -5.58
C ARG A 479 25.62 6.31 -5.46
N GLU A 480 24.32 6.60 -5.49
CA GLU A 480 23.84 7.98 -5.33
C GLU A 480 24.08 8.49 -3.90
N ASN A 481 23.93 7.67 -2.87
CA ASN A 481 24.28 8.05 -1.50
C ASN A 481 25.79 8.33 -1.36
N GLU A 482 26.66 7.48 -1.92
CA GLU A 482 28.11 7.69 -1.93
C GLU A 482 28.49 9.00 -2.64
N ARG A 483 27.88 9.29 -3.78
CA ARG A 483 28.07 10.57 -4.49
C ARG A 483 27.67 11.77 -3.63
N ARG A 484 26.55 11.67 -2.91
CA ARG A 484 26.05 12.74 -2.02
C ARG A 484 26.92 12.93 -0.78
N GLU A 485 27.51 11.86 -0.26
CA GLU A 485 28.47 11.94 0.83
C GLU A 485 29.74 12.68 0.40
N ALA A 486 30.23 12.42 -0.82
CA ALA A 486 31.36 13.16 -1.37
C ALA A 486 31.06 14.66 -1.52
N ILE A 487 29.90 15.03 -2.06
CA ILE A 487 29.45 16.42 -2.18
C ILE A 487 29.32 17.08 -0.79
N ALA A 488 28.74 16.38 0.18
CA ALA A 488 28.58 16.91 1.53
C ALA A 488 29.93 17.11 2.26
N ALA A 489 30.93 16.31 1.94
CA ALA A 489 32.28 16.46 2.48
C ALA A 489 33.05 17.68 1.88
N GLU A 490 32.69 18.09 0.64
CA GLU A 490 33.26 19.26 -0.01
C GLU A 490 32.65 20.58 0.47
N VAL A 491 31.41 20.55 0.94
CA VAL A 491 30.68 21.74 1.44
C VAL A 491 31.11 22.00 2.89
N LYS A 492 31.89 23.07 3.12
CA LYS A 492 32.44 23.41 4.44
C LYS A 492 31.40 23.91 5.44
N GLU A 493 30.33 24.52 4.97
CA GLU A 493 29.22 25.01 5.80
C GLU A 493 27.87 24.61 5.20
N VAL A 494 26.94 24.14 6.05
CA VAL A 494 25.57 23.74 5.62
C VAL A 494 24.79 24.94 5.06
N GLY A 495 25.18 26.17 5.41
CA GLY A 495 24.59 27.42 4.90
C GLY A 495 24.88 27.70 3.42
N ASP A 496 25.88 27.05 2.83
CA ASP A 496 26.23 27.22 1.41
C ASP A 496 25.32 26.37 0.49
N LEU A 497 24.49 25.51 1.04
CA LEU A 497 23.54 24.73 0.25
C LEU A 497 22.27 25.54 -0.04
N PRO A 498 21.73 25.45 -1.26
CA PRO A 498 20.46 26.09 -1.61
C PRO A 498 19.32 25.55 -0.73
N ASP A 499 18.17 26.21 -0.78
CA ASP A 499 16.95 25.76 -0.10
C ASP A 499 16.66 24.29 -0.38
N TRP A 500 16.03 23.61 0.59
CA TRP A 500 15.79 22.18 0.55
C TRP A 500 15.10 21.75 -0.75
N GLY A 501 15.79 20.92 -1.54
CA GLY A 501 15.34 20.42 -2.85
C GLY A 501 14.64 19.07 -2.85
N GLY A 502 14.25 18.56 -1.67
CA GLY A 502 13.62 17.26 -1.52
C GLY A 502 14.59 16.10 -1.76
N ASP A 503 14.17 15.08 -2.50
CA ASP A 503 14.98 13.90 -2.81
C ASP A 503 16.07 14.15 -3.87
N ASP A 504 16.16 15.35 -4.43
CA ASP A 504 17.28 15.80 -5.26
C ASP A 504 18.36 16.53 -4.43
N ASP A 505 18.07 16.84 -3.16
CA ASP A 505 18.99 17.54 -2.26
C ASP A 505 20.16 16.63 -1.85
N PRO A 506 21.41 17.15 -1.84
CA PRO A 506 22.57 16.38 -1.37
C PRO A 506 22.48 15.88 0.08
N ARG A 507 21.68 16.50 0.91
CA ARG A 507 21.45 16.07 2.30
C ARG A 507 20.52 14.85 2.42
N TRP A 508 19.71 14.59 1.39
CA TRP A 508 18.81 13.43 1.39
C TRP A 508 19.58 12.12 1.28
N ARG A 509 19.22 11.14 2.09
CA ARG A 509 19.77 9.77 2.01
C ARG A 509 18.67 8.81 1.63
N PHE A 510 18.93 7.99 0.62
CA PHE A 510 18.04 6.92 0.21
C PHE A 510 18.18 5.71 1.13
N GLU A 511 17.08 5.05 1.40
CA GLU A 511 17.04 3.75 2.07
C GLU A 511 17.00 2.65 1.00
N PHE A 512 17.95 1.70 1.08
CA PHE A 512 18.15 0.63 0.11
C PHE A 512 18.05 -0.78 0.69
#